data_6a24a1e7bc9f22e23949969313e45a81
#
_entry.id   6a24a1e7bc9f22e23949969313e45a81
#
_cell.length_a   1.000
_cell.length_b   1.000
_cell.length_c   1.000
_cell.angle_alpha   90.00
_cell.angle_beta   90.00
_cell.angle_gamma   90.00
#
_symmetry.space_group_name_H-M   'P 1'
#
loop_
_entity.id
_entity.type
_entity.pdbx_description
1 polymer ?
#
loop_
_entity_poly.entity_id
_entity_poly.type
_entity_poly.pdbx_seq_one_letter_code
_entity_poly.pdbx_strand_id
1 'polypeptide(L)' 'MKQTKLKKKKQLKASIERREKLLSNENYVNKAPANIVEMDRKKLEEEKKKLEELMK' A
#
# COMPACT_ATOMS: atom_id res chain seq x y z
N MET A 1 2.75 22.96 12.07
CA MET A 1 2.82 22.66 12.01
C MET A 1 3.10 21.84 11.85
N LYS A 2 3.33 21.18 11.47
CA LYS A 2 3.64 20.58 11.53
C LYS A 2 3.95 19.36 11.56
N GLN A 3 3.99 18.51 11.58
CA GLN A 3 4.14 17.33 11.65
C GLN A 3 3.84 16.56 10.48
N THR A 4 4.06 16.95 9.34
CA THR A 4 3.73 16.34 8.10
C THR A 4 4.44 15.00 7.89
N LYS A 5 5.65 14.88 8.39
CA LYS A 5 6.38 13.62 8.24
C LYS A 5 5.69 12.47 8.94
N LEU A 6 5.22 12.72 10.15
CA LEU A 6 4.52 11.70 10.91
C LEU A 6 3.22 11.31 10.24
N LYS A 7 2.50 12.31 9.70
CA LYS A 7 1.24 12.02 9.03
C LYS A 7 1.46 11.17 7.80
N LYS A 8 2.50 11.46 7.04
CA LYS A 8 2.79 10.68 5.85
C LYS A 8 3.11 9.25 6.19
N LYS A 9 3.87 9.05 7.26
CA LYS A 9 4.19 7.71 7.70
C LYS A 9 2.93 6.91 8.02
N LYS A 10 2.04 7.53 8.77
CA LYS A 10 0.80 6.85 9.16
C LYS A 10 -0.05 6.54 7.95
N GLN A 11 -0.14 7.48 7.04
CA GLN A 11 -0.96 7.28 5.84
C GLN A 11 -0.39 6.16 4.99
N LEU A 12 0.91 6.14 4.81
CA LEU A 12 1.54 5.08 4.03
C LEU A 12 1.32 3.73 4.67
N LYS A 13 1.49 3.66 5.97
CA LYS A 13 1.30 2.41 6.67
C LYS A 13 -0.13 1.90 6.52
N ALA A 14 -1.09 2.78 6.71
CA ALA A 14 -2.49 2.41 6.60
C ALA A 14 -2.81 1.96 5.17
N SER A 15 -2.27 2.67 4.21
CA SER A 15 -2.51 2.33 2.81
C SER A 15 -1.92 0.97 2.48
N ILE A 16 -0.71 0.71 2.98
CA ILE A 16 -0.06 -0.56 2.75
C ILE A 16 -0.87 -1.69 3.36
N GLU A 17 -1.32 -1.51 4.59
CA GLU A 17 -2.09 -2.53 5.25
C GLU A 17 -3.39 -2.84 4.52
N ARG A 18 -4.07 -1.79 4.07
CA ARG A 18 -5.31 -1.98 3.32
C ARG A 18 -5.05 -2.76 2.04
N ARG A 19 -4.00 -2.37 1.33
CA ARG A 19 -3.69 -3.00 0.07
C ARG A 19 -3.28 -4.45 0.27
N GLU A 20 -2.53 -4.70 1.33
CA GLU A 20 -2.15 -6.06 1.64
C GLU A 20 -3.37 -6.93 1.93
N LYS A 21 -4.31 -6.37 2.66
CA LYS A 21 -5.53 -7.12 2.95
C LYS A 21 -6.32 -7.42 1.68
N LEU A 22 -6.41 -6.43 0.81
CA LEU A 22 -7.11 -6.63 -0.46
C LEU A 22 -6.44 -7.70 -1.29
N LEU A 23 -5.13 -7.67 -1.37
CA LEU A 23 -4.41 -8.60 -2.22
C LEU A 23 -4.36 -10.01 -1.63
N SER A 24 -4.55 -10.14 -0.33
CA SER A 24 -4.63 -11.47 0.26
C SER A 24 -6.06 -11.99 0.31
N ASN A 25 -7.03 -11.19 -0.10
CA ASN A 25 -8.42 -11.63 -0.16
C ASN A 25 -8.65 -12.32 -1.48
N GLU A 26 -8.86 -13.64 -1.42
CA GLU A 26 -9.03 -14.43 -2.64
C GLU A 26 -10.22 -13.97 -3.47
N ASN A 27 -11.29 -13.57 -2.80
CA ASN A 27 -12.46 -13.11 -3.54
C ASN A 27 -12.15 -11.87 -4.36
N TYR A 28 -11.39 -10.96 -3.79
CA TYR A 28 -11.02 -9.75 -4.50
C TYR A 28 -10.10 -10.08 -5.68
N VAL A 29 -9.10 -10.89 -5.43
CA VAL A 29 -8.12 -11.23 -6.47
C VAL A 29 -8.79 -11.99 -7.61
N ASN A 30 -9.73 -12.85 -7.29
CA ASN A 30 -10.42 -13.63 -8.31
C ASN A 30 -11.40 -12.79 -9.12
N LYS A 31 -12.02 -11.80 -8.50
CA LYS A 31 -13.01 -10.99 -9.17
C LYS A 31 -12.41 -9.81 -9.92
N ALA A 32 -11.33 -9.26 -9.41
CA ALA A 32 -10.73 -8.11 -10.05
C ALA A 32 -9.96 -8.54 -11.30
N PRO A 33 -9.91 -7.66 -12.31
CA PRO A 33 -9.12 -7.98 -13.51
C PRO A 33 -7.64 -8.14 -13.16
N ALA A 34 -6.97 -8.99 -13.92
CA ALA A 34 -5.58 -9.30 -13.63
C ALA A 34 -4.69 -8.05 -13.67
N ASN A 35 -4.95 -7.17 -14.62
CA ASN A 35 -4.11 -5.97 -14.70
C ASN A 35 -4.32 -5.05 -13.51
N ILE A 36 -5.53 -5.01 -12.95
CA ILE A 36 -5.77 -4.21 -11.74
C ILE A 36 -5.03 -4.80 -10.57
N VAL A 37 -5.05 -6.11 -10.43
CA VAL A 37 -4.34 -6.78 -9.33
C VAL A 37 -2.83 -6.52 -9.46
N GLU A 38 -2.33 -6.60 -10.67
CA GLU A 38 -0.91 -6.34 -10.90
C GLU A 38 -0.54 -4.92 -10.52
N MET A 39 -1.39 -3.97 -10.89
CA MET A 39 -1.13 -2.57 -10.55
C MET A 39 -1.15 -2.37 -9.05
N ASP A 40 -2.08 -3.02 -8.37
CA ASP A 40 -2.14 -2.93 -6.92
C ASP A 40 -0.87 -3.47 -6.28
N ARG A 41 -0.37 -4.58 -6.80
CA ARG A 41 0.87 -5.14 -6.27
C ARG A 41 2.04 -4.22 -6.47
N LYS A 42 2.12 -3.61 -7.64
CA LYS A 42 3.20 -2.67 -7.91
C LYS A 42 3.12 -1.47 -6.99
N LYS A 43 1.94 -0.94 -6.80
CA LYS A 43 1.76 0.20 -5.91
C LYS A 43 2.11 -0.18 -4.47
N LEU A 44 1.76 -1.38 -4.08
CA LEU A 44 2.09 -1.83 -2.74
C LEU A 44 3.59 -1.85 -2.53
N GLU A 45 4.32 -2.37 -3.50
CA GLU A 45 5.77 -2.40 -3.41
C GLU A 45 6.35 -1.00 -3.34
N GLU A 46 5.83 -0.10 -4.16
CA GLU A 46 6.31 1.27 -4.16
C GLU A 46 6.05 1.94 -2.83
N GLU A 47 4.89 1.71 -2.28
CA GLU A 47 4.56 2.32 -0.99
C GLU A 47 5.43 1.75 0.12
N LYS A 48 5.72 0.46 0.05
CA LYS A 48 6.60 -0.14 1.04
C LYS A 48 8.00 0.46 0.97
N LYS A 49 8.48 0.68 -0.24
CA LYS A 49 9.79 1.30 -0.42
C LYS A 49 9.81 2.70 0.14
N LYS A 50 8.76 3.46 -0.14
CA LYS A 50 8.68 4.82 0.37
C LYS A 50 8.65 4.84 1.89
N LEU A 51 7.91 3.92 2.48
CA LEU A 51 7.85 3.85 3.93
C LEU A 51 9.22 3.53 4.50
N GLU A 52 9.93 2.62 3.86
CA GLU A 52 11.27 2.29 4.29
C GLU A 52 12.18 3.51 4.27
N GLU A 53 12.09 4.28 3.21
CA GLU A 53 12.91 5.49 3.09
C GLU A 53 12.58 6.49 4.18
N LEU A 54 11.31 6.62 4.50
CA LEU A 54 10.90 7.55 5.53
C LEU A 54 11.35 7.11 6.91
N MET A 55 11.53 5.81 7.09
CA MET A 55 11.95 5.30 8.38
C MET A 55 13.47 5.33 8.56
N LYS A 56 14.18 5.55 7.51
CA LYS A 56 15.62 5.71 7.61
C LYS A 56 15.95 7.09 8.17
#